data_0d6fbd82a3e6865a770de7c3cfc788a8
#
_entry.id   0d6fbd82a3e6865a770de7c3cfc788a8
#
_cell.length_a   1.000
_cell.length_b   1.000
_cell.length_c   1.000
_cell.angle_alpha   90.00
_cell.angle_beta   90.00
_cell.angle_gamma   90.00
#
_symmetry.space_group_name_H-M   'P 1'
#
loop_
_entity.id
_entity.type
_entity.pdbx_description
1 polymer ?
#
loop_
_entity_poly.entity_id
_entity_poly.type
_entity_poly.pdbx_seq_one_letter_code
_entity_poly.pdbx_strand_id
1 'polypeptide(L)'
;MSRDPKHDVLFEPIKIGPKTLRNRFWQTSHCAGPGAERPGAQAHLRGMKAEGGWGAVFTEFCSIHPESDEYPYTSARIWDQGDVLNLGYMCEVAHKFGSLAGVQLWYSGGNAPSLESREFGRAPSQWLSPIFATRSVYGCEMDELDIRTVINMYVEAGKRAEQAGFDLLEVSAGDDTLPSQFLEPRFNRRTDRYGGSFENRSRFFIELLHALKRALGAGCGITTRFEIDTLHGPEGVEAREDGVRMLELFRKEGVVDAVALKIGDYAEWGEDAGASRFRKSGWMTPFIKLGKSILGLGIPVVGNGRLTSPDDMAALIRAGVLDIIGAARPSIADPFL
;
A
#
# COMPACT_ATOMS: atom_id res chain seq x y z
N MET A 1 -27.58 -6.62 -19.94
CA MET A 1 -28.45 -6.94 -18.78
C MET A 1 -28.49 -5.73 -17.87
N SER A 2 -29.64 -5.37 -17.30
CA SER A 2 -29.71 -4.30 -16.29
C SER A 2 -29.11 -4.82 -14.98
N ARG A 3 -28.34 -3.98 -14.30
CA ARG A 3 -27.79 -4.26 -12.96
C ARG A 3 -28.92 -4.41 -11.95
N ASP A 4 -28.79 -5.35 -11.00
CA ASP A 4 -29.71 -5.48 -9.89
C ASP A 4 -29.59 -4.24 -8.97
N PRO A 5 -30.69 -3.49 -8.71
CA PRO A 5 -30.65 -2.28 -7.88
C PRO A 5 -30.09 -2.49 -6.47
N LYS A 6 -30.14 -3.73 -5.93
CA LYS A 6 -29.52 -4.03 -4.63
C LYS A 6 -27.99 -3.84 -4.61
N HIS A 7 -27.34 -3.75 -5.78
CA HIS A 7 -25.89 -3.52 -5.90
C HIS A 7 -25.53 -2.06 -6.19
N ASP A 8 -26.51 -1.14 -6.29
CA ASP A 8 -26.26 0.25 -6.69
C ASP A 8 -25.26 0.96 -5.77
N VAL A 9 -25.25 0.65 -4.47
CA VAL A 9 -24.30 1.19 -3.50
C VAL A 9 -22.84 0.94 -3.87
N LEU A 10 -22.55 -0.13 -4.63
CA LEU A 10 -21.19 -0.44 -5.10
C LEU A 10 -20.71 0.52 -6.19
N PHE A 11 -21.63 1.22 -6.83
CA PHE A 11 -21.36 2.14 -7.94
C PHE A 11 -21.54 3.62 -7.56
N GLU A 12 -21.79 3.89 -6.29
CA GLU A 12 -21.78 5.26 -5.78
C GLU A 12 -20.35 5.79 -5.69
N PRO A 13 -20.12 7.06 -6.06
CA PRO A 13 -18.80 7.67 -5.94
C PRO A 13 -18.42 7.90 -4.47
N ILE A 14 -17.11 8.01 -4.22
CA ILE A 14 -16.57 8.35 -2.91
C ILE A 14 -15.33 9.24 -3.05
N LYS A 15 -15.20 10.21 -2.14
CA LYS A 15 -14.03 11.09 -2.08
C LYS A 15 -12.84 10.42 -1.39
N ILE A 16 -11.65 10.64 -1.97
CA ILE A 16 -10.35 10.25 -1.42
C ILE A 16 -9.44 11.47 -1.51
N GLY A 17 -9.35 12.25 -0.45
CA GLY A 17 -8.65 13.52 -0.48
C GLY A 17 -9.16 14.43 -1.61
N PRO A 18 -8.28 14.90 -2.53
CA PRO A 18 -8.68 15.76 -3.66
C PRO A 18 -9.38 15.02 -4.80
N LYS A 19 -9.36 13.69 -4.81
CA LYS A 19 -9.89 12.87 -5.90
C LYS A 19 -11.26 12.28 -5.58
N THR A 20 -12.00 11.90 -6.63
CA THR A 20 -13.27 11.18 -6.50
C THR A 20 -13.18 9.85 -7.21
N LEU A 21 -13.28 8.78 -6.46
CA LEU A 21 -13.41 7.42 -6.98
C LEU A 21 -14.84 7.25 -7.51
N ARG A 22 -14.99 6.83 -8.77
CA ARG A 22 -16.30 6.79 -9.46
C ARG A 22 -17.25 5.70 -8.98
N ASN A 23 -16.71 4.68 -8.29
CA ASN A 23 -17.46 3.56 -7.68
C ASN A 23 -16.68 3.01 -6.49
N ARG A 24 -17.13 1.94 -5.87
CA ARG A 24 -16.53 1.36 -4.66
C ARG A 24 -15.50 0.26 -4.94
N PHE A 25 -14.94 0.16 -6.16
CA PHE A 25 -14.01 -0.90 -6.52
C PHE A 25 -12.58 -0.36 -6.70
N TRP A 26 -11.67 -0.99 -5.96
CA TRP A 26 -10.25 -0.64 -5.89
C TRP A 26 -9.39 -1.86 -6.24
N GLN A 27 -8.75 -1.86 -7.39
CA GLN A 27 -7.76 -2.88 -7.69
C GLN A 27 -6.50 -2.58 -6.88
N THR A 28 -6.29 -3.34 -5.81
CA THR A 28 -5.14 -3.17 -4.92
C THR A 28 -3.83 -3.47 -5.65
N SER A 29 -2.75 -2.79 -5.23
CA SER A 29 -1.41 -3.06 -5.73
C SER A 29 -1.09 -4.55 -5.62
N HIS A 30 -0.56 -5.12 -6.70
CA HIS A 30 -0.09 -6.51 -6.76
C HIS A 30 0.90 -6.70 -7.89
N CYS A 31 1.91 -7.55 -7.65
CA CYS A 31 2.87 -7.93 -8.68
C CYS A 31 2.22 -8.84 -9.72
N ALA A 32 2.49 -8.55 -10.98
CA ALA A 32 2.01 -9.31 -12.12
C ALA A 32 3.15 -9.69 -13.09
N GLY A 33 4.38 -9.29 -12.78
CA GLY A 33 5.59 -9.68 -13.47
C GLY A 33 6.05 -8.85 -14.67
N PRO A 34 5.31 -7.81 -15.18
CA PRO A 34 5.84 -6.97 -16.25
C PRO A 34 7.05 -6.16 -15.84
N GLY A 35 7.07 -5.68 -14.58
CA GLY A 35 8.14 -4.87 -14.05
C GLY A 35 8.38 -3.56 -14.81
N ALA A 36 9.52 -2.94 -14.52
CA ALA A 36 9.96 -1.72 -15.20
C ALA A 36 10.40 -2.00 -16.65
N GLU A 37 10.80 -3.24 -16.98
CA GLU A 37 11.30 -3.59 -18.32
C GLU A 37 10.21 -3.71 -19.38
N ARG A 38 8.94 -3.86 -18.97
CA ARG A 38 7.81 -4.07 -19.89
C ARG A 38 6.68 -3.06 -19.61
N PRO A 39 6.95 -1.75 -19.73
CA PRO A 39 5.99 -0.70 -19.37
C PRO A 39 4.68 -0.79 -20.16
N GLY A 40 4.73 -1.19 -21.44
CA GLY A 40 3.55 -1.43 -22.25
C GLY A 40 2.67 -2.56 -21.71
N ALA A 41 3.28 -3.68 -21.28
CA ALA A 41 2.53 -4.78 -20.66
C ALA A 41 1.91 -4.36 -19.33
N GLN A 42 2.64 -3.59 -18.51
CA GLN A 42 2.13 -3.00 -17.27
C GLN A 42 0.91 -2.11 -17.55
N ALA A 43 1.04 -1.17 -18.48
CA ALA A 43 -0.02 -0.23 -18.84
C ALA A 43 -1.30 -0.95 -19.32
N HIS A 44 -1.15 -1.92 -20.22
CA HIS A 44 -2.29 -2.66 -20.76
C HIS A 44 -2.95 -3.60 -19.75
N LEU A 45 -2.16 -4.24 -18.89
CA LEU A 45 -2.70 -5.09 -17.81
C LEU A 45 -3.58 -4.27 -16.86
N ARG A 46 -3.16 -3.06 -16.49
CA ARG A 46 -3.95 -2.16 -15.64
C ARG A 46 -5.10 -1.51 -16.42
N GLY A 47 -4.84 -1.16 -17.67
CA GLY A 47 -5.85 -0.61 -18.57
C GLY A 47 -7.03 -1.53 -18.80
N MET A 48 -6.81 -2.84 -18.96
CA MET A 48 -7.87 -3.83 -19.08
C MET A 48 -8.82 -3.84 -17.87
N LYS A 49 -8.26 -3.65 -16.67
CA LYS A 49 -9.07 -3.54 -15.45
C LYS A 49 -9.83 -2.22 -15.39
N ALA A 50 -9.20 -1.12 -15.81
CA ALA A 50 -9.86 0.17 -15.93
C ALA A 50 -11.04 0.11 -16.92
N GLU A 51 -10.85 -0.53 -18.09
CA GLU A 51 -11.90 -0.82 -19.08
C GLU A 51 -13.01 -1.69 -18.48
N GLY A 52 -12.65 -2.69 -17.67
CA GLY A 52 -13.57 -3.56 -16.95
C GLY A 52 -14.37 -2.89 -15.86
N GLY A 53 -14.13 -1.61 -15.56
CA GLY A 53 -14.99 -0.82 -14.67
C GLY A 53 -14.38 -0.48 -13.30
N TRP A 54 -13.18 -0.96 -12.96
CA TRP A 54 -12.53 -0.63 -11.68
C TRP A 54 -12.37 0.88 -11.51
N GLY A 55 -12.74 1.40 -10.34
CA GLY A 55 -12.68 2.83 -10.05
C GLY A 55 -11.27 3.35 -9.86
N ALA A 56 -10.40 2.53 -9.29
CA ALA A 56 -8.96 2.79 -9.20
C ALA A 56 -8.16 1.54 -9.59
N VAL A 57 -7.05 1.75 -10.28
CA VAL A 57 -6.09 0.69 -10.66
C VAL A 57 -4.69 1.09 -10.21
N PHE A 58 -4.01 0.17 -9.51
CA PHE A 58 -2.69 0.42 -8.94
C PHE A 58 -1.59 -0.34 -9.67
N THR A 59 -0.39 0.20 -9.63
CA THR A 59 0.84 -0.50 -10.04
C THR A 59 1.03 -1.78 -9.21
N GLU A 60 2.03 -2.55 -9.50
CA GLU A 60 2.70 -3.42 -8.53
C GLU A 60 3.44 -2.55 -7.50
N PHE A 61 4.11 -3.14 -6.49
CA PHE A 61 4.98 -2.34 -5.65
C PHE A 61 6.01 -1.63 -6.53
N CYS A 62 6.21 -0.34 -6.27
CA CYS A 62 7.03 0.54 -7.08
C CYS A 62 8.22 1.03 -6.26
N SER A 63 9.40 0.49 -6.54
CA SER A 63 10.63 0.89 -5.86
C SER A 63 10.90 2.38 -6.10
N ILE A 64 11.14 3.12 -5.00
CA ILE A 64 11.33 4.57 -5.03
C ILE A 64 12.78 5.00 -5.31
N HIS A 65 13.74 4.10 -5.12
CA HIS A 65 15.17 4.38 -5.25
C HIS A 65 15.95 3.08 -5.52
N PRO A 66 17.09 3.11 -6.23
CA PRO A 66 17.92 1.93 -6.46
C PRO A 66 18.34 1.17 -5.19
N GLU A 67 18.54 1.86 -4.07
CA GLU A 67 18.82 1.21 -2.76
C GLU A 67 17.68 0.31 -2.27
N SER A 68 16.47 0.52 -2.75
CA SER A 68 15.27 -0.23 -2.40
C SER A 68 14.95 -1.31 -3.43
N ASP A 69 15.92 -1.75 -4.18
CA ASP A 69 15.77 -2.76 -5.21
C ASP A 69 15.52 -4.14 -4.61
N GLU A 70 14.28 -4.61 -4.69
CA GLU A 70 13.87 -5.93 -4.22
C GLU A 70 13.80 -6.95 -5.36
N TYR A 71 13.16 -6.57 -6.45
CA TYR A 71 13.00 -7.39 -7.66
C TYR A 71 13.07 -6.52 -8.91
N PRO A 72 14.28 -6.15 -9.36
CA PRO A 72 14.46 -5.11 -10.38
C PRO A 72 13.82 -5.45 -11.74
N TYR A 73 13.66 -6.75 -12.03
CA TYR A 73 13.12 -7.21 -13.32
C TYR A 73 11.61 -7.48 -13.32
N THR A 74 10.99 -7.57 -12.14
CA THR A 74 9.60 -7.99 -11.99
C THR A 74 8.71 -7.01 -11.26
N SER A 75 9.28 -5.93 -10.71
CA SER A 75 8.56 -4.86 -10.03
C SER A 75 8.68 -3.54 -10.77
N ALA A 76 7.72 -2.65 -10.52
CA ALA A 76 7.79 -1.28 -11.01
C ALA A 76 8.86 -0.50 -10.24
N ARG A 77 9.33 0.58 -10.85
CA ARG A 77 10.24 1.54 -10.24
C ARG A 77 9.91 2.95 -10.69
N ILE A 78 10.32 3.94 -9.89
CA ILE A 78 10.12 5.36 -10.16
C ILE A 78 11.37 6.14 -9.76
N TRP A 79 12.54 5.73 -10.29
CA TRP A 79 13.85 6.24 -9.92
C TRP A 79 14.24 7.49 -10.69
N ASP A 80 13.85 7.58 -11.95
CA ASP A 80 14.28 8.61 -12.89
C ASP A 80 13.16 9.08 -13.85
N GLN A 81 13.55 9.95 -14.78
CA GLN A 81 12.64 10.52 -15.78
C GLN A 81 12.17 9.49 -16.83
N GLY A 82 12.95 8.46 -17.11
CA GLY A 82 12.52 7.36 -17.99
C GLY A 82 11.36 6.56 -17.36
N ASP A 83 11.44 6.30 -16.07
CA ASP A 83 10.38 5.65 -15.32
C ASP A 83 9.09 6.50 -15.28
N VAL A 84 9.22 7.84 -15.16
CA VAL A 84 8.08 8.78 -15.24
C VAL A 84 7.35 8.64 -16.57
N LEU A 85 8.07 8.59 -17.69
CA LEU A 85 7.46 8.40 -19.01
C LEU A 85 6.77 7.04 -19.14
N ASN A 86 7.44 5.99 -18.68
CA ASN A 86 6.90 4.62 -18.73
C ASN A 86 5.62 4.45 -17.90
N LEU A 87 5.61 4.99 -16.70
CA LEU A 87 4.45 4.94 -15.80
C LEU A 87 3.34 5.91 -16.24
N GLY A 88 3.71 7.03 -16.86
CA GLY A 88 2.76 7.97 -17.46
C GLY A 88 1.85 7.30 -18.48
N TYR A 89 2.38 6.38 -19.28
CA TYR A 89 1.57 5.58 -20.21
C TYR A 89 0.49 4.76 -19.49
N MET A 90 0.80 4.17 -18.34
CA MET A 90 -0.22 3.48 -17.52
C MET A 90 -1.31 4.44 -17.04
N CYS A 91 -0.92 5.65 -16.59
CA CYS A 91 -1.88 6.66 -16.15
C CYS A 91 -2.82 7.06 -17.30
N GLU A 92 -2.28 7.33 -18.49
CA GLU A 92 -3.06 7.66 -19.68
C GLU A 92 -4.08 6.57 -20.04
N VAL A 93 -3.65 5.31 -20.02
CA VAL A 93 -4.53 4.17 -20.32
C VAL A 93 -5.62 4.02 -19.25
N ALA A 94 -5.29 4.18 -17.97
CA ALA A 94 -6.29 4.13 -16.89
C ALA A 94 -7.32 5.27 -17.01
N HIS A 95 -6.85 6.49 -17.25
CA HIS A 95 -7.70 7.68 -17.38
C HIS A 95 -8.63 7.63 -18.60
N LYS A 96 -8.20 7.00 -19.70
CA LYS A 96 -9.03 6.78 -20.89
C LYS A 96 -10.37 6.10 -20.55
N PHE A 97 -10.37 5.25 -19.53
CA PHE A 97 -11.57 4.57 -19.07
C PHE A 97 -12.18 5.20 -17.80
N GLY A 98 -11.70 6.36 -17.37
CA GLY A 98 -12.22 7.10 -16.21
C GLY A 98 -11.86 6.47 -14.86
N SER A 99 -10.83 5.62 -14.79
CA SER A 99 -10.29 5.09 -13.55
C SER A 99 -9.22 6.02 -12.99
N LEU A 100 -9.12 6.11 -11.67
CA LEU A 100 -7.97 6.73 -11.03
C LEU A 100 -6.74 5.80 -11.18
N ALA A 101 -5.59 6.39 -11.45
CA ALA A 101 -4.31 5.70 -11.46
C ALA A 101 -3.64 5.83 -10.09
N GLY A 102 -3.23 4.72 -9.49
CA GLY A 102 -2.53 4.67 -8.21
C GLY A 102 -1.15 4.06 -8.34
N VAL A 103 -0.20 4.54 -7.53
CA VAL A 103 1.13 3.97 -7.39
C VAL A 103 1.37 3.56 -5.95
N GLN A 104 1.92 2.36 -5.73
CA GLN A 104 2.37 1.93 -4.41
C GLN A 104 3.85 2.22 -4.25
N LEU A 105 4.19 3.22 -3.46
CA LEU A 105 5.57 3.58 -3.13
C LEU A 105 6.15 2.56 -2.16
N TRP A 106 7.28 2.00 -2.54
CA TRP A 106 7.89 0.87 -1.85
C TRP A 106 9.35 1.13 -1.53
N TYR A 107 9.71 0.87 -0.27
CA TYR A 107 11.10 0.83 0.18
C TYR A 107 11.28 -0.37 1.10
N SER A 108 12.03 -1.38 0.64
CA SER A 108 12.17 -2.68 1.30
C SER A 108 12.92 -2.63 2.62
N GLY A 109 13.63 -1.54 2.90
CA GLY A 109 14.40 -1.44 4.14
C GLY A 109 15.49 -2.50 4.23
N GLY A 110 15.63 -3.11 5.41
CA GLY A 110 16.60 -4.18 5.65
C GLY A 110 16.34 -5.48 4.88
N ASN A 111 15.26 -5.56 4.11
CA ASN A 111 14.93 -6.71 3.25
C ASN A 111 15.39 -6.55 1.80
N ALA A 112 15.90 -5.37 1.40
CA ALA A 112 16.32 -5.13 0.03
C ALA A 112 17.51 -6.03 -0.34
N PRO A 113 17.37 -6.96 -1.31
CA PRO A 113 18.49 -7.77 -1.78
C PRO A 113 19.48 -6.97 -2.63
N SER A 114 19.10 -5.77 -3.07
CA SER A 114 19.93 -4.77 -3.74
C SER A 114 20.77 -5.36 -4.87
N LEU A 115 20.10 -6.14 -5.76
CA LEU A 115 20.78 -6.88 -6.82
C LEU A 115 21.40 -5.98 -7.89
N GLU A 116 20.77 -4.83 -8.17
CA GLU A 116 21.29 -3.84 -9.11
C GLU A 116 22.24 -2.85 -8.42
N SER A 117 21.79 -2.24 -7.34
CA SER A 117 22.57 -1.21 -6.63
C SER A 117 23.78 -1.80 -5.90
N ARG A 118 23.65 -3.04 -5.41
CA ARG A 118 24.63 -3.71 -4.53
C ARG A 118 24.94 -2.93 -3.25
N GLU A 119 24.02 -2.06 -2.88
CA GLU A 119 24.03 -1.34 -1.61
C GLU A 119 23.47 -2.21 -0.49
N PHE A 120 23.83 -1.91 0.75
CA PHE A 120 23.16 -2.54 1.89
C PHE A 120 21.81 -1.87 2.14
N GLY A 121 20.78 -2.70 2.42
CA GLY A 121 19.47 -2.19 2.82
C GLY A 121 19.56 -1.36 4.11
N ARG A 122 18.92 -0.19 4.15
CA ARG A 122 18.83 0.64 5.34
C ARG A 122 17.70 0.14 6.23
N ALA A 123 17.95 -0.03 7.53
CA ALA A 123 17.00 -0.59 8.49
C ALA A 123 16.92 0.24 9.77
N PRO A 124 15.86 0.14 10.57
CA PRO A 124 15.82 0.81 11.87
C PRO A 124 16.93 0.33 12.80
N SER A 125 17.28 -0.94 12.76
CA SER A 125 18.40 -1.54 13.48
C SER A 125 19.09 -2.58 12.63
N GLN A 126 20.31 -2.92 13.00
CA GLN A 126 21.08 -3.96 12.32
C GLN A 126 20.38 -5.33 12.45
N TRP A 127 20.16 -6.01 11.32
CA TRP A 127 19.55 -7.33 11.32
C TRP A 127 19.86 -8.13 10.05
N LEU A 128 19.69 -9.45 10.12
CA LEU A 128 19.83 -10.36 8.99
C LEU A 128 18.42 -10.79 8.55
N SER A 129 18.04 -10.48 7.32
CA SER A 129 16.72 -10.82 6.82
C SER A 129 16.54 -12.33 6.67
N PRO A 130 15.50 -12.94 7.24
CA PRO A 130 15.18 -14.34 7.05
C PRO A 130 14.44 -14.62 5.73
N ILE A 131 13.85 -13.60 5.11
CA ILE A 131 12.97 -13.74 3.94
C ILE A 131 13.71 -14.31 2.74
N PHE A 132 14.97 -13.92 2.57
CA PHE A 132 15.82 -14.39 1.49
C PHE A 132 16.93 -15.30 2.04
N ALA A 133 16.55 -16.34 2.78
CA ALA A 133 17.50 -17.28 3.41
C ALA A 133 18.59 -17.82 2.48
N THR A 134 18.33 -17.81 1.16
CA THR A 134 19.32 -18.17 0.12
C THR A 134 20.20 -16.99 -0.33
N ARG A 135 19.91 -15.78 0.15
CA ARG A 135 20.64 -14.55 -0.16
C ARG A 135 20.85 -13.81 1.15
N SER A 136 22.09 -13.71 1.59
CA SER A 136 22.43 -12.96 2.80
C SER A 136 22.08 -11.48 2.62
N VAL A 137 20.89 -11.09 3.01
CA VAL A 137 20.44 -9.70 3.01
C VAL A 137 20.65 -9.15 4.42
N TYR A 138 21.42 -8.09 4.51
CA TYR A 138 21.83 -7.48 5.75
C TYR A 138 21.36 -6.04 5.82
N GLY A 139 20.54 -5.73 6.84
CA GLY A 139 20.07 -4.37 7.09
C GLY A 139 21.07 -3.58 7.92
N CYS A 140 21.53 -2.44 7.39
CA CYS A 140 22.37 -1.49 8.12
C CYS A 140 21.51 -0.53 8.92
N GLU A 141 21.86 -0.34 10.20
CA GLU A 141 21.17 0.62 11.06
C GLU A 141 21.36 2.04 10.54
N MET A 142 20.24 2.76 10.41
CA MET A 142 20.17 4.15 9.95
C MET A 142 20.54 5.10 11.08
N ASP A 143 21.31 6.13 10.78
CA ASP A 143 21.39 7.32 11.62
C ASP A 143 20.24 8.32 11.29
N GLU A 144 20.19 9.46 11.97
CA GLU A 144 19.15 10.47 11.71
C GLU A 144 19.29 11.14 10.32
N LEU A 145 20.50 11.18 9.74
CA LEU A 145 20.70 11.70 8.40
C LEU A 145 20.16 10.73 7.36
N ASP A 146 20.38 9.43 7.56
CA ASP A 146 19.81 8.37 6.73
C ASP A 146 18.28 8.40 6.73
N ILE A 147 17.68 8.56 7.91
CA ILE A 147 16.21 8.68 8.06
C ILE A 147 15.68 9.86 7.23
N ARG A 148 16.29 11.04 7.35
CA ARG A 148 15.91 12.22 6.55
C ARG A 148 16.13 11.99 5.05
N THR A 149 17.20 11.31 4.70
CA THR A 149 17.54 10.98 3.31
C THR A 149 16.47 10.09 2.69
N VAL A 150 16.04 9.03 3.39
CA VAL A 150 14.98 8.11 2.90
C VAL A 150 13.63 8.83 2.83
N ILE A 151 13.27 9.66 3.80
CA ILE A 151 12.06 10.48 3.71
C ILE A 151 12.10 11.36 2.44
N ASN A 152 13.26 11.95 2.13
CA ASN A 152 13.41 12.75 0.92
C ASN A 152 13.32 11.89 -0.36
N MET A 153 13.83 10.66 -0.37
CA MET A 153 13.65 9.73 -1.49
C MET A 153 12.16 9.45 -1.78
N TYR A 154 11.34 9.25 -0.75
CA TYR A 154 9.89 9.13 -0.90
C TYR A 154 9.26 10.39 -1.47
N VAL A 155 9.68 11.58 -1.01
CA VAL A 155 9.18 12.86 -1.51
C VAL A 155 9.50 13.03 -3.00
N GLU A 156 10.74 12.76 -3.40
CA GLU A 156 11.15 12.87 -4.80
C GLU A 156 10.44 11.82 -5.69
N ALA A 157 10.23 10.60 -5.19
CA ALA A 157 9.42 9.60 -5.88
C ALA A 157 7.96 10.05 -6.01
N GLY A 158 7.39 10.65 -4.96
CA GLY A 158 6.05 11.21 -4.98
C GLY A 158 5.89 12.31 -6.03
N LYS A 159 6.87 13.24 -6.14
CA LYS A 159 6.86 14.28 -7.19
C LYS A 159 6.93 13.67 -8.59
N ARG A 160 7.77 12.65 -8.80
CA ARG A 160 7.82 11.91 -10.07
C ARG A 160 6.50 11.21 -10.38
N ALA A 161 5.84 10.65 -9.37
CA ALA A 161 4.53 10.04 -9.53
C ALA A 161 3.45 11.08 -9.93
N GLU A 162 3.44 12.24 -9.29
CA GLU A 162 2.55 13.35 -9.68
C GLU A 162 2.84 13.81 -11.13
N GLN A 163 4.11 13.93 -11.50
CA GLN A 163 4.52 14.26 -12.88
C GLN A 163 4.09 13.19 -13.90
N ALA A 164 4.11 11.91 -13.53
CA ALA A 164 3.62 10.81 -14.36
C ALA A 164 2.10 10.80 -14.53
N GLY A 165 1.37 11.54 -13.70
CA GLY A 165 -0.09 11.66 -13.78
C GLY A 165 -0.85 10.76 -12.80
N PHE A 166 -0.20 10.20 -11.77
CA PHE A 166 -0.90 9.42 -10.76
C PHE A 166 -1.84 10.29 -9.91
N ASP A 167 -3.02 9.75 -9.63
CA ASP A 167 -4.04 10.38 -8.78
C ASP A 167 -3.88 10.04 -7.31
N LEU A 168 -3.37 8.84 -7.01
CA LEU A 168 -3.26 8.28 -5.68
C LEU A 168 -1.86 7.74 -5.44
N LEU A 169 -1.26 8.14 -4.32
CA LEU A 169 0.02 7.62 -3.84
C LEU A 169 -0.24 6.78 -2.59
N GLU A 170 0.04 5.49 -2.67
CA GLU A 170 -0.08 4.56 -1.56
C GLU A 170 1.31 4.30 -0.96
N VAL A 171 1.52 4.71 0.28
CA VAL A 171 2.73 4.33 1.03
C VAL A 171 2.52 2.94 1.61
N SER A 172 3.38 1.99 1.26
CA SER A 172 3.31 0.65 1.85
C SER A 172 3.87 0.67 3.27
N ALA A 173 3.05 0.27 4.23
CA ALA A 173 3.41 0.01 5.62
C ALA A 173 2.93 -1.40 5.99
N GLY A 174 3.39 -2.34 5.22
CA GLY A 174 3.15 -3.76 5.33
C GLY A 174 4.17 -4.54 4.51
N ASP A 175 4.11 -5.86 4.56
CA ASP A 175 5.06 -6.77 3.89
C ASP A 175 6.52 -6.46 4.28
N ASP A 176 6.76 -6.20 5.56
CA ASP A 176 8.07 -5.86 6.13
C ASP A 176 8.80 -4.71 5.42
N THR A 177 8.06 -3.73 4.86
CA THR A 177 8.66 -2.51 4.32
C THR A 177 9.22 -1.62 5.42
N LEU A 178 10.07 -0.66 5.07
CA LEU A 178 10.72 0.18 6.06
C LEU A 178 9.75 0.88 7.05
N PRO A 179 8.57 1.42 6.64
CA PRO A 179 7.62 1.95 7.61
C PRO A 179 7.12 0.93 8.63
N SER A 180 6.85 -0.33 8.23
CA SER A 180 6.50 -1.39 9.19
C SER A 180 7.68 -1.83 10.03
N GLN A 181 8.89 -1.91 9.47
CA GLN A 181 10.10 -2.22 10.25
C GLN A 181 10.34 -1.22 11.38
N PHE A 182 10.03 0.07 11.20
CA PHE A 182 10.12 1.05 12.29
C PHE A 182 9.05 0.83 13.37
N LEU A 183 7.86 0.39 13.00
CA LEU A 183 6.76 0.15 13.94
C LEU A 183 6.98 -1.09 14.82
N GLU A 184 7.59 -2.14 14.27
CA GLU A 184 7.67 -3.45 14.90
C GLU A 184 8.88 -3.60 15.81
N PRO A 185 8.71 -4.00 17.10
CA PRO A 185 9.82 -4.21 18.03
C PRO A 185 10.85 -5.25 17.56
N ARG A 186 10.42 -6.28 16.81
CA ARG A 186 11.33 -7.31 16.28
C ARG A 186 12.42 -6.74 15.37
N PHE A 187 12.13 -5.65 14.65
CA PHE A 187 13.06 -4.97 13.75
C PHE A 187 13.67 -3.73 14.37
N ASN A 188 12.89 -2.99 15.16
CA ASN A 188 13.29 -1.70 15.72
C ASN A 188 13.76 -1.83 17.17
N ARG A 189 15.08 -2.01 17.35
CA ARG A 189 15.75 -2.11 18.65
C ARG A 189 16.45 -0.81 19.05
N ARG A 190 16.07 0.30 18.41
CA ARG A 190 16.68 1.62 18.67
C ARG A 190 16.35 2.12 20.07
N THR A 191 17.26 2.91 20.61
CA THR A 191 17.11 3.58 21.91
C THR A 191 17.03 5.09 21.81
N ASP A 192 17.02 5.61 20.58
CA ASP A 192 16.85 7.04 20.29
C ASP A 192 15.37 7.43 20.11
N ARG A 193 15.13 8.64 19.57
CA ARG A 193 13.78 9.17 19.36
C ARG A 193 12.94 8.42 18.30
N TYR A 194 13.50 7.41 17.62
CA TYR A 194 12.80 6.59 16.64
C TYR A 194 12.57 5.15 17.12
N GLY A 195 12.91 4.81 18.38
CA GLY A 195 12.76 3.47 18.93
C GLY A 195 12.23 3.43 20.36
N GLY A 196 11.98 2.23 20.88
CA GLY A 196 11.43 2.01 22.21
C GLY A 196 9.91 2.18 22.25
N SER A 197 9.39 3.33 22.71
CA SER A 197 7.95 3.56 22.82
C SER A 197 7.24 3.59 21.47
N PHE A 198 5.94 3.33 21.46
CA PHE A 198 5.13 3.42 20.25
C PHE A 198 5.23 4.81 19.58
N GLU A 199 5.21 5.89 20.37
CA GLU A 199 5.33 7.26 19.87
C GLU A 199 6.64 7.48 19.11
N ASN A 200 7.71 6.84 19.53
CA ASN A 200 8.99 6.89 18.85
C ASN A 200 9.00 5.97 17.62
N ARG A 201 8.50 4.75 17.73
CA ARG A 201 8.46 3.80 16.61
C ARG A 201 7.56 4.28 15.47
N SER A 202 6.46 4.95 15.77
CA SER A 202 5.54 5.52 14.77
C SER A 202 6.07 6.81 14.12
N ARG A 203 7.07 7.45 14.70
CA ARG A 203 7.59 8.77 14.29
C ARG A 203 8.04 8.81 12.84
N PHE A 204 8.85 7.84 12.41
CA PHE A 204 9.32 7.77 11.02
C PHE A 204 8.17 7.82 10.03
N PHE A 205 7.17 6.99 10.25
CA PHE A 205 6.04 6.87 9.33
C PHE A 205 5.19 8.14 9.29
N ILE A 206 4.93 8.76 10.44
CA ILE A 206 4.18 10.02 10.51
C ILE A 206 4.97 11.18 9.88
N GLU A 207 6.28 11.29 10.13
CA GLU A 207 7.14 12.31 9.51
C GLU A 207 7.18 12.15 7.98
N LEU A 208 7.25 10.91 7.48
CA LEU A 208 7.17 10.58 6.06
C LEU A 208 5.84 11.05 5.43
N LEU A 209 4.72 10.69 6.03
CA LEU A 209 3.39 11.07 5.51
C LEU A 209 3.20 12.59 5.51
N HIS A 210 3.63 13.28 6.56
CA HIS A 210 3.64 14.75 6.59
C HIS A 210 4.53 15.36 5.50
N ALA A 211 5.70 14.76 5.24
CA ALA A 211 6.60 15.24 4.19
C ALA A 211 5.95 15.12 2.80
N LEU A 212 5.30 13.99 2.51
CA LEU A 212 4.55 13.80 1.26
C LEU A 212 3.38 14.78 1.15
N LYS A 213 2.56 14.95 2.19
CA LYS A 213 1.45 15.93 2.19
C LYS A 213 1.92 17.35 1.91
N ARG A 214 3.04 17.77 2.50
CA ARG A 214 3.61 19.11 2.25
C ARG A 214 4.16 19.27 0.84
N ALA A 215 4.75 18.22 0.27
CA ALA A 215 5.45 18.30 -1.01
C ALA A 215 4.51 18.25 -2.22
N LEU A 216 3.43 17.47 -2.14
CA LEU A 216 2.55 17.16 -3.26
C LEU A 216 1.28 18.03 -3.29
N GLY A 217 1.03 18.78 -2.24
CA GLY A 217 -0.11 19.69 -2.19
C GLY A 217 -1.45 18.98 -2.40
N ALA A 218 -2.32 19.58 -3.24
CA ALA A 218 -3.67 19.08 -3.52
C ALA A 218 -3.77 18.25 -4.81
N GLY A 219 -2.65 17.89 -5.43
CA GLY A 219 -2.64 17.17 -6.72
C GLY A 219 -3.01 15.70 -6.60
N CYS A 220 -2.52 15.03 -5.56
CA CYS A 220 -2.69 13.59 -5.34
C CYS A 220 -3.31 13.28 -3.98
N GLY A 221 -4.10 12.22 -3.92
CA GLY A 221 -4.52 11.62 -2.64
C GLY A 221 -3.39 10.78 -2.06
N ILE A 222 -3.08 10.98 -0.76
CA ILE A 222 -2.09 10.20 -0.02
C ILE A 222 -2.81 9.09 0.72
N THR A 223 -2.50 7.85 0.39
CA THR A 223 -3.10 6.66 1.00
C THR A 223 -2.03 5.77 1.61
N THR A 224 -2.43 4.81 2.41
CA THR A 224 -1.50 3.82 2.93
C THR A 224 -2.11 2.43 2.89
N ARG A 225 -1.28 1.44 2.60
CA ARG A 225 -1.57 0.03 2.86
C ARG A 225 -0.92 -0.32 4.19
N PHE A 226 -1.77 -0.54 5.19
CA PHE A 226 -1.34 -0.70 6.58
C PHE A 226 -1.70 -2.08 7.12
N GLU A 227 -0.72 -2.78 7.69
CA GLU A 227 -0.93 -4.01 8.45
C GLU A 227 -1.42 -3.65 9.85
N ILE A 228 -2.72 -3.81 10.07
CA ILE A 228 -3.32 -3.58 11.38
C ILE A 228 -2.90 -4.64 12.40
N ASP A 229 -2.53 -5.84 11.90
CA ASP A 229 -2.03 -6.95 12.70
C ASP A 229 -1.00 -7.74 11.87
N THR A 230 0.22 -7.88 12.37
CA THR A 230 1.29 -8.63 11.70
C THR A 230 1.34 -10.10 12.13
N LEU A 231 0.49 -10.52 13.07
CA LEU A 231 0.39 -11.87 13.64
C LEU A 231 1.63 -12.33 14.42
N HIS A 232 2.51 -11.39 14.82
CA HIS A 232 3.71 -11.65 15.63
C HIS A 232 3.54 -11.31 17.11
N GLY A 233 2.30 -11.01 17.55
CA GLY A 233 2.04 -10.61 18.95
C GLY A 233 2.87 -9.38 19.34
N PRO A 234 3.42 -9.35 20.57
CA PRO A 234 4.14 -8.19 21.09
C PRO A 234 5.41 -7.80 20.32
N GLU A 235 5.95 -8.70 19.51
CA GLU A 235 7.12 -8.44 18.66
C GLU A 235 6.75 -7.75 17.33
N GLY A 236 5.45 -7.74 16.99
CA GLY A 236 4.91 -7.11 15.79
C GLY A 236 3.95 -5.96 16.10
N VAL A 237 3.02 -5.73 15.18
CA VAL A 237 1.86 -4.85 15.36
C VAL A 237 0.66 -5.72 15.73
N GLU A 238 0.09 -5.51 16.91
CA GLU A 238 -1.15 -6.16 17.35
C GLU A 238 -2.34 -5.24 17.09
N ALA A 239 -3.41 -5.79 16.48
CA ALA A 239 -4.56 -5.00 16.03
C ALA A 239 -5.19 -4.14 17.12
N ARG A 240 -5.29 -4.66 18.36
CA ARG A 240 -5.94 -3.98 19.50
C ARG A 240 -5.02 -3.08 20.31
N GLU A 241 -3.74 -3.06 19.98
CA GLU A 241 -2.71 -2.27 20.63
C GLU A 241 -2.15 -1.25 19.64
N ASP A 242 -0.94 -1.47 19.13
CA ASP A 242 -0.27 -0.54 18.22
C ASP A 242 -1.04 -0.33 16.90
N GLY A 243 -1.81 -1.33 16.44
CA GLY A 243 -2.66 -1.20 15.26
C GLY A 243 -3.72 -0.10 15.42
N VAL A 244 -4.50 -0.14 16.51
CA VAL A 244 -5.50 0.90 16.84
C VAL A 244 -4.83 2.25 17.05
N ARG A 245 -3.74 2.31 17.81
CA ARG A 245 -3.00 3.56 18.09
C ARG A 245 -2.50 4.22 16.80
N MET A 246 -2.04 3.42 15.83
CA MET A 246 -1.58 3.95 14.54
C MET A 246 -2.75 4.55 13.73
N LEU A 247 -3.92 3.89 13.72
CA LEU A 247 -5.11 4.43 13.07
C LEU A 247 -5.63 5.71 13.73
N GLU A 248 -5.53 5.80 15.05
CA GLU A 248 -5.82 7.03 15.81
C GLU A 248 -4.88 8.17 15.42
N LEU A 249 -3.58 7.87 15.24
CA LEU A 249 -2.60 8.85 14.74
C LEU A 249 -2.95 9.31 13.33
N PHE A 250 -3.29 8.42 12.41
CA PHE A 250 -3.71 8.81 11.06
C PHE A 250 -4.89 9.78 11.09
N ARG A 251 -5.89 9.48 11.91
CA ARG A 251 -7.07 10.35 12.07
C ARG A 251 -6.72 11.68 12.70
N LYS A 252 -5.90 11.70 13.75
CA LYS A 252 -5.51 12.90 14.48
C LYS A 252 -4.65 13.81 13.61
N GLU A 253 -3.67 13.28 12.93
CA GLU A 253 -2.69 14.04 12.15
C GLU A 253 -3.21 14.42 10.75
N GLY A 254 -4.29 13.77 10.26
CA GLY A 254 -4.88 14.06 8.95
C GLY A 254 -3.93 13.82 7.77
N VAL A 255 -3.02 12.86 7.91
CA VAL A 255 -1.92 12.63 6.96
C VAL A 255 -2.26 11.67 5.83
N VAL A 256 -3.38 10.95 5.92
CA VAL A 256 -3.85 10.00 4.90
C VAL A 256 -5.28 10.29 4.47
N ASP A 257 -5.58 10.04 3.21
CA ASP A 257 -6.89 10.26 2.59
C ASP A 257 -7.70 8.97 2.45
N ALA A 258 -7.07 7.80 2.55
CA ALA A 258 -7.70 6.48 2.69
C ALA A 258 -6.70 5.49 3.28
N VAL A 259 -7.20 4.41 3.88
CA VAL A 259 -6.39 3.32 4.44
C VAL A 259 -6.84 1.99 3.86
N ALA A 260 -5.93 1.27 3.21
CA ALA A 260 -6.13 -0.11 2.80
C ALA A 260 -5.60 -1.04 3.92
N LEU A 261 -6.53 -1.73 4.59
CA LEU A 261 -6.16 -2.59 5.71
C LEU A 261 -5.74 -3.98 5.25
N LYS A 262 -4.70 -4.50 5.90
CA LYS A 262 -4.10 -5.80 5.68
C LYS A 262 -3.79 -6.48 7.02
N ILE A 263 -3.62 -7.79 7.02
CA ILE A 263 -3.06 -8.57 8.14
C ILE A 263 -2.03 -9.57 7.64
N GLY A 264 -1.12 -9.95 8.52
CA GLY A 264 0.00 -10.81 8.20
C GLY A 264 1.07 -10.12 7.35
N ASP A 265 2.25 -10.69 7.30
CA ASP A 265 3.40 -10.20 6.54
C ASP A 265 4.03 -11.32 5.69
N TYR A 266 5.29 -11.17 5.28
CA TYR A 266 6.00 -12.19 4.52
C TYR A 266 6.20 -13.50 5.29
N ALA A 267 6.41 -13.46 6.60
CA ALA A 267 6.55 -14.66 7.41
C ALA A 267 5.23 -15.43 7.51
N GLU A 268 4.12 -14.68 7.55
CA GLU A 268 2.75 -15.20 7.60
C GLU A 268 2.06 -15.15 6.23
N TRP A 269 2.81 -15.36 5.15
CA TRP A 269 2.34 -15.29 3.78
C TRP A 269 1.04 -16.05 3.50
N GLY A 270 0.85 -17.19 4.19
CA GLY A 270 -0.37 -17.98 4.10
C GLY A 270 -1.61 -17.26 4.61
N GLU A 271 -1.47 -16.37 5.56
CA GLU A 271 -2.58 -15.58 6.11
C GLU A 271 -2.95 -14.41 5.21
N ASP A 272 -1.98 -13.72 4.64
CA ASP A 272 -2.20 -12.58 3.74
C ASP A 272 -2.56 -13.03 2.31
N ALA A 273 -1.65 -13.71 1.64
CA ALA A 273 -1.73 -13.97 0.21
C ALA A 273 -2.05 -15.41 -0.16
N GLY A 274 -1.52 -16.39 0.60
CA GLY A 274 -1.51 -17.78 0.19
C GLY A 274 -2.81 -18.54 0.42
N ALA A 275 -3.44 -18.33 1.56
CA ALA A 275 -4.53 -19.19 2.04
C ALA A 275 -5.93 -18.79 1.55
N SER A 276 -6.07 -17.89 0.58
CA SER A 276 -7.36 -17.31 0.23
C SER A 276 -8.46 -18.31 -0.15
N ARG A 277 -8.10 -19.41 -0.83
CA ARG A 277 -9.08 -20.44 -1.23
C ARG A 277 -9.56 -21.31 -0.06
N PHE A 278 -8.82 -21.34 1.02
CA PHE A 278 -9.12 -22.12 2.23
C PHE A 278 -9.75 -21.26 3.33
N ARG A 279 -9.73 -19.93 3.18
CA ARG A 279 -10.41 -18.99 4.10
C ARG A 279 -11.82 -18.70 3.62
N LYS A 280 -12.72 -18.39 4.56
CA LYS A 280 -14.08 -17.94 4.24
C LYS A 280 -14.08 -16.58 3.56
N SER A 281 -15.10 -16.31 2.74
CA SER A 281 -15.35 -14.95 2.21
C SER A 281 -15.44 -13.96 3.38
N GLY A 282 -14.79 -12.81 3.24
CA GLY A 282 -14.82 -11.74 4.25
C GLY A 282 -14.11 -12.08 5.57
N TRP A 283 -13.16 -13.02 5.59
CA TRP A 283 -12.46 -13.44 6.80
C TRP A 283 -11.69 -12.30 7.52
N MET A 284 -11.29 -11.24 6.78
CA MET A 284 -10.68 -10.05 7.36
C MET A 284 -11.69 -9.06 7.97
N THR A 285 -12.99 -9.29 7.80
CA THR A 285 -14.05 -8.37 8.23
C THR A 285 -13.93 -7.90 9.70
N PRO A 286 -13.55 -8.73 10.69
CA PRO A 286 -13.38 -8.27 12.07
C PRO A 286 -12.32 -7.17 12.22
N PHE A 287 -11.19 -7.29 11.52
CA PHE A 287 -10.11 -6.31 11.54
C PHE A 287 -10.50 -5.03 10.78
N ILE A 288 -11.16 -5.18 9.63
CA ILE A 288 -11.66 -4.06 8.84
C ILE A 288 -12.69 -3.26 9.65
N LYS A 289 -13.63 -3.94 10.31
CA LYS A 289 -14.63 -3.32 11.18
C LYS A 289 -13.99 -2.57 12.35
N LEU A 290 -12.96 -3.14 12.98
CA LEU A 290 -12.17 -2.48 14.02
C LEU A 290 -11.54 -1.20 13.45
N GLY A 291 -10.81 -1.29 12.35
CA GLY A 291 -10.18 -0.13 11.72
C GLY A 291 -11.18 0.94 11.33
N LYS A 292 -12.32 0.56 10.73
CA LYS A 292 -13.40 1.49 10.37
C LYS A 292 -13.99 2.20 11.59
N SER A 293 -14.13 1.50 12.72
CA SER A 293 -14.64 2.12 13.95
C SER A 293 -13.74 3.21 14.50
N ILE A 294 -12.43 3.12 14.26
CA ILE A 294 -11.44 4.12 14.66
C ILE A 294 -11.35 5.29 13.67
N LEU A 295 -11.27 4.98 12.37
CA LEU A 295 -11.13 5.99 11.31
C LEU A 295 -12.43 6.78 11.05
N GLY A 296 -13.57 6.19 11.38
CA GLY A 296 -14.87 6.86 11.27
C GLY A 296 -15.26 7.17 9.82
N LEU A 297 -16.00 8.26 9.61
CA LEU A 297 -16.45 8.71 8.29
C LEU A 297 -15.41 9.58 7.57
N GLY A 298 -14.41 10.08 8.28
CA GLY A 298 -13.45 11.05 7.75
C GLY A 298 -12.39 10.44 6.85
N ILE A 299 -12.03 9.16 7.04
CA ILE A 299 -11.02 8.46 6.27
C ILE A 299 -11.62 7.15 5.73
N PRO A 300 -11.80 7.03 4.41
CA PRO A 300 -12.29 5.81 3.78
C PRO A 300 -11.40 4.60 4.05
N VAL A 301 -12.03 3.46 4.29
CA VAL A 301 -11.36 2.18 4.52
C VAL A 301 -11.55 1.27 3.30
N VAL A 302 -10.44 0.86 2.71
CA VAL A 302 -10.41 -0.18 1.69
C VAL A 302 -10.27 -1.53 2.37
N GLY A 303 -11.28 -2.37 2.21
CA GLY A 303 -11.31 -3.72 2.77
C GLY A 303 -11.16 -4.78 1.70
N ASN A 304 -10.45 -5.85 2.04
CA ASN A 304 -10.27 -7.04 1.21
C ASN A 304 -10.53 -8.33 2.03
N GLY A 305 -10.04 -9.46 1.61
CA GLY A 305 -10.21 -10.71 2.34
C GLY A 305 -11.19 -11.67 1.65
N ARG A 306 -10.99 -11.89 0.33
CA ARG A 306 -11.79 -12.81 -0.47
C ARG A 306 -13.26 -12.42 -0.55
N LEU A 307 -13.53 -11.14 -0.75
CA LEU A 307 -14.87 -10.67 -1.10
C LEU A 307 -15.16 -11.04 -2.55
N THR A 308 -16.06 -12.01 -2.77
CA THR A 308 -16.36 -12.56 -4.11
C THR A 308 -17.86 -12.51 -4.43
N SER A 309 -18.71 -12.19 -3.46
CA SER A 309 -20.16 -12.04 -3.63
C SER A 309 -20.53 -10.57 -3.69
N PRO A 310 -21.16 -10.08 -4.78
CA PRO A 310 -21.68 -8.71 -4.83
C PRO A 310 -22.70 -8.41 -3.72
N ASP A 311 -23.48 -9.42 -3.30
CA ASP A 311 -24.43 -9.27 -2.20
C ASP A 311 -23.71 -8.98 -0.88
N ASP A 312 -22.65 -9.74 -0.58
CA ASP A 312 -21.83 -9.54 0.63
C ASP A 312 -21.13 -8.17 0.58
N MET A 313 -20.56 -7.80 -0.58
CA MET A 313 -19.89 -6.51 -0.77
C MET A 313 -20.87 -5.35 -0.49
N ALA A 314 -22.07 -5.39 -1.08
CA ALA A 314 -23.10 -4.37 -0.89
C ALA A 314 -23.59 -4.32 0.56
N ALA A 315 -23.76 -5.48 1.21
CA ALA A 315 -24.14 -5.55 2.61
C ALA A 315 -23.09 -4.92 3.53
N LEU A 316 -21.80 -5.19 3.31
CA LEU A 316 -20.71 -4.63 4.12
C LEU A 316 -20.63 -3.10 3.99
N ILE A 317 -20.81 -2.55 2.78
CA ILE A 317 -20.82 -1.09 2.57
C ILE A 317 -22.04 -0.46 3.26
N ARG A 318 -23.25 -1.01 3.07
CA ARG A 318 -24.46 -0.48 3.74
C ARG A 318 -24.40 -0.56 5.26
N ALA A 319 -23.74 -1.58 5.78
CA ALA A 319 -23.53 -1.73 7.22
C ALA A 319 -22.42 -0.81 7.77
N GLY A 320 -21.74 -0.03 6.92
CA GLY A 320 -20.64 0.85 7.32
C GLY A 320 -19.44 0.10 7.87
N VAL A 321 -19.22 -1.13 7.44
CA VAL A 321 -18.07 -1.97 7.85
C VAL A 321 -16.81 -1.56 7.08
N LEU A 322 -16.97 -1.19 5.81
CA LEU A 322 -15.94 -0.66 4.94
C LEU A 322 -16.56 0.33 3.94
N ASP A 323 -15.74 1.06 3.23
CA ASP A 323 -16.18 2.06 2.24
C ASP A 323 -15.87 1.64 0.81
N ILE A 324 -14.83 0.84 0.61
CA ILE A 324 -14.28 0.50 -0.71
C ILE A 324 -13.89 -0.99 -0.71
N ILE A 325 -14.25 -1.69 -1.78
CA ILE A 325 -13.91 -3.09 -2.01
C ILE A 325 -12.55 -3.18 -2.69
N GLY A 326 -11.56 -3.70 -1.96
CA GLY A 326 -10.23 -3.98 -2.48
C GLY A 326 -10.12 -5.39 -3.04
N ALA A 327 -9.49 -5.53 -4.22
CA ALA A 327 -9.22 -6.85 -4.79
C ALA A 327 -7.94 -6.86 -5.64
N ALA A 328 -7.15 -7.94 -5.53
CA ALA A 328 -6.01 -8.25 -6.40
C ALA A 328 -6.34 -9.45 -7.29
N ARG A 329 -6.32 -10.66 -6.73
CA ARG A 329 -6.53 -11.93 -7.47
C ARG A 329 -7.86 -12.01 -8.22
N PRO A 330 -9.00 -11.53 -7.69
CA PRO A 330 -10.24 -11.48 -8.47
C PRO A 330 -10.09 -10.66 -9.74
N SER A 331 -9.42 -9.51 -9.70
CA SER A 331 -9.18 -8.65 -10.87
C SER A 331 -8.18 -9.21 -11.87
N ILE A 332 -7.43 -10.27 -11.50
CA ILE A 332 -6.57 -11.02 -12.41
C ILE A 332 -7.38 -12.10 -13.11
N ALA A 333 -8.23 -12.81 -12.35
CA ALA A 333 -9.06 -13.88 -12.86
C ALA A 333 -10.15 -13.37 -13.82
N ASP A 334 -10.78 -12.25 -13.45
CA ASP A 334 -11.74 -11.53 -14.28
C ASP A 334 -11.55 -10.02 -14.08
N PRO A 335 -11.05 -9.30 -15.09
CA PRO A 335 -10.85 -7.85 -15.00
C PRO A 335 -12.15 -7.05 -15.14
N PHE A 336 -13.26 -7.65 -15.54
CA PHE A 336 -14.54 -6.98 -15.76
C PHE A 336 -15.46 -7.14 -14.55
N LEU A 337 -16.08 -6.02 -14.11
CA LEU A 337 -17.01 -5.97 -12.97
C LEU A 337 -18.46 -6.30 -13.36
#